data_7584ff3518f7aaa7d9c997e360ea4386
#
_entry.id   7584ff3518f7aaa7d9c997e360ea4386
#
_cell.length_a   1.000
_cell.length_b   1.000
_cell.length_c   1.000
_cell.angle_alpha   90.00
_cell.angle_beta   90.00
_cell.angle_gamma   90.00
#
_symmetry.space_group_name_H-M   'P 1'
#
loop_
_entity.id
_entity.type
_entity.pdbx_description
1 polymer ?
#
loop_
_entity_poly.entity_id
_entity_poly.type
_entity_poly.pdbx_seq_one_letter_code
_entity_poly.pdbx_strand_id
1 'polypeptide(L)'
;MAEHTNLDYSFIYDEALEYYKQNKKGDIELGIKYNLPKRKWYIEDEILYKEAPYCLEILNKKYRIGIIANQSLGTKKRLEKWGIMKYIDLVIASAEEGVSKPNPKIFEIALQKAKCEANKAIMVGDRIDNDIVPAKKIGMRTIWVKQGFGGYWQITGDDEKPDYIVENITELCDCL
;
A
#
# COMPACT_ATOMS: atom_id res chain seq x y z
N MET A 1 -10.45 16.04 5.53
CA MET A 1 -9.59 17.24 5.65
C MET A 1 -10.32 18.48 5.17
N ALA A 2 -10.79 18.53 3.94
CA ALA A 2 -11.55 19.67 3.42
C ALA A 2 -12.74 20.06 4.32
N GLU A 3 -13.45 19.11 4.88
CA GLU A 3 -14.58 19.34 5.82
C GLU A 3 -14.19 20.09 7.12
N HIS A 4 -12.93 20.07 7.50
CA HIS A 4 -12.41 20.75 8.71
C HIS A 4 -11.65 22.03 8.40
N THR A 5 -11.56 22.38 7.13
CA THR A 5 -10.99 23.62 6.63
C THR A 5 -12.04 24.25 5.73
N ASN A 6 -12.18 25.51 5.67
CA ASN A 6 -13.07 26.16 4.69
C ASN A 6 -12.45 26.19 3.29
N LEU A 7 -11.62 25.19 2.96
CA LEU A 7 -10.87 25.09 1.69
C LEU A 7 -11.53 24.07 0.78
N ASP A 8 -11.42 24.30 -0.51
CA ASP A 8 -11.92 23.38 -1.53
C ASP A 8 -11.12 22.06 -1.51
N TYR A 9 -11.81 20.97 -1.87
CA TYR A 9 -11.19 19.64 -1.92
C TYR A 9 -10.02 19.58 -2.91
N SER A 10 -10.17 20.20 -4.08
CA SER A 10 -9.11 20.20 -5.10
C SER A 10 -7.85 20.91 -4.60
N PHE A 11 -8.01 22.02 -3.88
CA PHE A 11 -6.89 22.73 -3.27
C PHE A 11 -6.14 21.87 -2.25
N ILE A 12 -6.87 21.20 -1.35
CA ILE A 12 -6.27 20.30 -0.34
C ILE A 12 -5.59 19.12 -1.01
N TYR A 13 -6.19 18.57 -2.06
CA TYR A 13 -5.62 17.47 -2.83
C TYR A 13 -4.32 17.87 -3.51
N ASP A 14 -4.30 19.00 -4.22
CA ASP A 14 -3.12 19.49 -4.92
C ASP A 14 -1.99 19.83 -3.94
N GLU A 15 -2.31 20.41 -2.81
CA GLU A 15 -1.33 20.70 -1.77
C GLU A 15 -0.76 19.41 -1.15
N ALA A 16 -1.59 18.41 -0.90
CA ALA A 16 -1.11 17.08 -0.47
C ALA A 16 -0.15 16.49 -1.48
N LEU A 17 -0.49 16.60 -2.77
CA LEU A 17 0.32 16.09 -3.88
C LEU A 17 1.72 16.74 -3.90
N GLU A 18 1.79 18.06 -3.70
CA GLU A 18 3.09 18.77 -3.65
C GLU A 18 3.99 18.27 -2.52
N TYR A 19 3.41 17.90 -1.37
CA TYR A 19 4.19 17.26 -0.30
C TYR A 19 4.70 15.88 -0.72
N TYR A 20 3.88 15.05 -1.36
CA TYR A 20 4.32 13.73 -1.83
C TYR A 20 5.43 13.80 -2.87
N LYS A 21 5.42 14.78 -3.77
CA LYS A 21 6.52 15.07 -4.70
C LYS A 21 7.84 15.46 -4.01
N GLN A 22 7.77 15.87 -2.75
CA GLN A 22 8.92 16.21 -1.90
C GLN A 22 9.26 15.09 -0.89
N ASN A 23 8.75 13.89 -1.08
CA ASN A 23 8.93 12.74 -0.18
C ASN A 23 8.40 12.98 1.24
N LYS A 24 7.35 13.77 1.36
CA LYS A 24 6.64 14.05 2.60
C LYS A 24 5.25 13.45 2.56
N LYS A 25 4.73 13.05 3.72
CA LYS A 25 3.37 12.49 3.84
C LYS A 25 2.36 13.63 3.85
N GLY A 26 1.77 13.94 2.69
CA GLY A 26 0.90 15.08 2.51
C GLY A 26 -0.26 15.16 3.51
N ASP A 27 -0.83 14.02 3.91
CA ASP A 27 -1.88 13.95 4.92
C ASP A 27 -1.39 14.36 6.32
N ILE A 28 -0.15 14.05 6.66
CA ILE A 28 0.47 14.46 7.93
C ILE A 28 0.83 15.96 7.89
N GLU A 29 1.49 16.40 6.83
CA GLU A 29 1.91 17.78 6.66
C GLU A 29 0.72 18.76 6.68
N LEU A 30 -0.35 18.40 5.97
CA LEU A 30 -1.58 19.19 5.99
C LEU A 30 -2.26 19.17 7.36
N GLY A 31 -2.23 18.03 8.06
CA GLY A 31 -2.73 17.93 9.43
C GLY A 31 -2.02 18.90 10.37
N ILE A 32 -0.70 19.03 10.25
CA ILE A 32 0.12 19.98 11.02
C ILE A 32 -0.18 21.43 10.59
N LYS A 33 -0.11 21.70 9.28
CA LYS A 33 -0.27 23.04 8.71
C LYS A 33 -1.60 23.71 9.09
N TYR A 34 -2.69 22.93 9.04
CA TYR A 34 -4.04 23.42 9.31
C TYR A 34 -4.55 23.08 10.71
N ASN A 35 -3.67 22.57 11.59
CA ASN A 35 -4.01 22.15 12.96
C ASN A 35 -5.25 21.25 12.99
N LEU A 36 -5.31 20.28 12.10
CA LEU A 36 -6.43 19.37 11.95
C LEU A 36 -6.43 18.28 13.04
N PRO A 37 -7.60 17.79 13.47
CA PRO A 37 -7.67 16.68 14.38
C PRO A 37 -6.98 15.45 13.78
N LYS A 38 -6.49 14.55 14.65
CA LYS A 38 -5.88 13.28 14.18
C LYS A 38 -6.84 12.60 13.21
N ARG A 39 -6.30 12.19 12.08
CA ARG A 39 -7.06 11.53 11.02
C ARG A 39 -7.80 10.31 11.55
N LYS A 40 -9.10 10.29 11.36
CA LYS A 40 -9.93 9.12 11.52
C LYS A 40 -10.00 8.41 10.16
N TRP A 41 -9.73 7.11 10.14
CA TRP A 41 -9.93 6.31 8.95
C TRP A 41 -11.42 5.96 8.81
N TYR A 42 -12.01 6.35 7.71
CA TYR A 42 -13.40 6.06 7.39
C TYR A 42 -13.46 4.83 6.50
N ILE A 43 -13.84 3.70 7.08
CA ILE A 43 -13.89 2.40 6.38
C ILE A 43 -14.96 2.42 5.27
N GLU A 44 -16.01 3.19 5.48
CA GLU A 44 -17.11 3.40 4.55
C GLU A 44 -16.71 4.09 3.25
N ASP A 45 -15.64 4.88 3.28
CA ASP A 45 -15.11 5.60 2.13
C ASP A 45 -14.06 4.79 1.33
N GLU A 46 -13.73 3.58 1.79
CA GLU A 46 -12.82 2.70 1.07
C GLU A 46 -13.45 2.22 -0.23
N ILE A 47 -12.77 2.45 -1.35
CA ILE A 47 -13.20 2.01 -2.69
C ILE A 47 -12.15 1.08 -3.26
N LEU A 48 -12.59 -0.08 -3.74
CA LEU A 48 -11.74 -1.00 -4.47
C LEU A 48 -11.45 -0.46 -5.87
N TYR A 49 -10.20 -0.49 -6.30
CA TYR A 49 -9.86 -0.23 -7.69
C TYR A 49 -10.60 -1.21 -8.60
N LYS A 50 -11.25 -0.71 -9.64
CA LYS A 50 -12.11 -1.50 -10.53
C LYS A 50 -11.36 -2.63 -11.25
N GLU A 51 -10.05 -2.46 -11.46
CA GLU A 51 -9.17 -3.42 -12.10
C GLU A 51 -8.69 -4.53 -11.13
N ALA A 52 -8.76 -4.31 -9.82
CA ALA A 52 -8.19 -5.21 -8.82
C ALA A 52 -8.76 -6.66 -8.89
N PRO A 53 -10.08 -6.88 -9.04
CA PRO A 53 -10.61 -8.24 -9.15
C PRO A 53 -10.04 -9.00 -10.35
N TYR A 54 -9.91 -8.34 -11.50
CA TYR A 54 -9.35 -8.92 -12.72
C TYR A 54 -7.87 -9.30 -12.54
N CYS A 55 -7.06 -8.38 -12.01
CA CYS A 55 -5.65 -8.65 -11.77
C CYS A 55 -5.44 -9.80 -10.78
N LEU A 56 -6.17 -9.80 -9.67
CA LEU A 56 -6.09 -10.86 -8.67
C LEU A 56 -6.49 -12.22 -9.24
N GLU A 57 -7.52 -12.28 -10.10
CA GLU A 57 -7.94 -13.51 -10.76
C GLU A 57 -6.85 -14.08 -11.67
N ILE A 58 -6.16 -13.24 -12.43
CA ILE A 58 -5.07 -13.69 -13.31
C ILE A 58 -3.87 -14.15 -12.49
N LEU A 59 -3.43 -13.33 -11.54
CA LEU A 59 -2.25 -13.61 -10.75
C LEU A 59 -2.39 -14.83 -9.84
N ASN A 60 -3.59 -15.06 -9.29
CA ASN A 60 -3.86 -16.23 -8.44
C ASN A 60 -3.73 -17.57 -9.19
N LYS A 61 -3.80 -17.58 -10.53
CA LYS A 61 -3.57 -18.79 -11.33
C LYS A 61 -2.11 -19.24 -11.31
N LYS A 62 -1.18 -18.30 -11.05
CA LYS A 62 0.27 -18.54 -11.10
C LYS A 62 0.95 -18.41 -9.73
N TYR A 63 0.39 -17.59 -8.85
CA TYR A 63 1.02 -17.18 -7.58
C TYR A 63 0.07 -17.35 -6.40
N ARG A 64 0.64 -17.57 -5.22
CA ARG A 64 -0.06 -17.38 -3.97
C ARG A 64 -0.07 -15.90 -3.63
N ILE A 65 -1.24 -15.37 -3.28
CA ILE A 65 -1.43 -13.94 -3.04
C ILE A 65 -1.62 -13.66 -1.56
N GLY A 66 -0.76 -12.80 -1.00
CA GLY A 66 -0.87 -12.27 0.35
C GLY A 66 -1.14 -10.77 0.37
N ILE A 67 -1.92 -10.31 1.32
CA ILE A 67 -2.12 -8.89 1.60
C ILE A 67 -1.35 -8.53 2.87
N ILE A 68 -0.52 -7.48 2.81
CA ILE A 68 0.14 -6.85 3.97
C ILE A 68 -0.32 -5.39 4.04
N ALA A 69 -1.14 -5.03 5.01
CA ALA A 69 -1.79 -3.73 5.06
C ALA A 69 -1.69 -3.04 6.42
N ASN A 70 -1.44 -1.72 6.39
CA ASN A 70 -1.62 -0.87 7.57
C ASN A 70 -3.11 -0.53 7.66
N GLN A 71 -3.86 -1.39 8.33
CA GLN A 71 -5.31 -1.33 8.35
C GLN A 71 -5.89 -1.61 9.75
N SER A 72 -7.11 -1.11 9.97
CA SER A 72 -7.91 -1.38 11.16
C SER A 72 -8.38 -2.84 11.21
N LEU A 73 -8.88 -3.26 12.37
CA LEU A 73 -9.47 -4.59 12.55
C LEU A 73 -10.56 -4.87 11.49
N GLY A 74 -10.68 -6.15 11.12
CA GLY A 74 -11.69 -6.61 10.19
C GLY A 74 -11.33 -6.47 8.71
N THR A 75 -10.05 -6.31 8.37
CA THR A 75 -9.57 -6.23 6.98
C THR A 75 -10.06 -7.42 6.14
N LYS A 76 -10.00 -8.63 6.66
CA LYS A 76 -10.48 -9.83 5.94
C LYS A 76 -11.97 -9.72 5.57
N LYS A 77 -12.83 -9.26 6.48
CA LYS A 77 -14.26 -9.07 6.21
C LYS A 77 -14.52 -8.05 5.11
N ARG A 78 -13.70 -6.98 5.02
CA ARG A 78 -13.80 -6.00 3.91
C ARG A 78 -13.44 -6.62 2.56
N LEU A 79 -12.36 -7.41 2.51
CA LEU A 79 -11.97 -8.15 1.30
C LEU A 79 -13.04 -9.16 0.87
N GLU A 80 -13.70 -9.82 1.84
CA GLU A 80 -14.87 -10.68 1.59
C GLU A 80 -16.05 -9.90 1.01
N LYS A 81 -16.38 -8.74 1.60
CA LYS A 81 -17.45 -7.83 1.10
C LYS A 81 -17.19 -7.37 -0.34
N TRP A 82 -15.94 -7.13 -0.71
CA TRP A 82 -15.54 -6.76 -2.07
C TRP A 82 -15.44 -7.97 -3.02
N GLY A 83 -15.67 -9.21 -2.54
CA GLY A 83 -15.67 -10.41 -3.36
C GLY A 83 -14.30 -10.85 -3.85
N ILE A 84 -13.20 -10.26 -3.33
CA ILE A 84 -11.83 -10.57 -3.76
C ILE A 84 -11.09 -11.52 -2.84
N MET A 85 -11.64 -11.86 -1.67
CA MET A 85 -11.01 -12.77 -0.71
C MET A 85 -10.75 -14.17 -1.30
N LYS A 86 -11.55 -14.60 -2.28
CA LYS A 86 -11.39 -15.87 -2.98
C LYS A 86 -10.07 -16.02 -3.77
N TYR A 87 -9.39 -14.91 -4.04
CA TYR A 87 -8.10 -14.87 -4.73
C TYR A 87 -6.91 -14.74 -3.77
N ILE A 88 -7.16 -14.60 -2.46
CA ILE A 88 -6.18 -14.22 -1.45
C ILE A 88 -5.94 -15.38 -0.49
N ASP A 89 -4.70 -15.84 -0.40
CA ASP A 89 -4.29 -16.94 0.48
C ASP A 89 -3.97 -16.49 1.91
N LEU A 90 -3.54 -15.23 2.09
CA LEU A 90 -3.06 -14.71 3.37
C LEU A 90 -3.43 -13.24 3.54
N VAL A 91 -3.91 -12.86 4.71
CA VAL A 91 -4.15 -11.46 5.10
C VAL A 91 -3.38 -11.17 6.37
N ILE A 92 -2.51 -10.17 6.32
CA ILE A 92 -1.71 -9.63 7.42
C ILE A 92 -2.06 -8.15 7.54
N ALA A 93 -2.78 -7.79 8.58
CA ALA A 93 -3.15 -6.40 8.83
C ALA A 93 -2.58 -5.91 10.15
N SER A 94 -2.13 -4.67 10.18
CA SER A 94 -1.38 -4.10 11.30
C SER A 94 -2.12 -4.14 12.62
N ALA A 95 -3.44 -3.96 12.60
CA ALA A 95 -4.24 -3.98 13.83
C ALA A 95 -4.38 -5.38 14.43
N GLU A 96 -4.37 -6.43 13.61
CA GLU A 96 -4.40 -7.83 14.06
C GLU A 96 -3.02 -8.30 14.55
N GLU A 97 -1.93 -7.82 13.93
CA GLU A 97 -0.57 -8.27 14.25
C GLU A 97 0.14 -7.40 15.30
N GLY A 98 -0.45 -6.24 15.66
CA GLY A 98 0.16 -5.29 16.60
C GLY A 98 1.42 -4.58 16.07
N VAL A 99 1.71 -4.68 14.79
CA VAL A 99 2.86 -4.07 14.12
C VAL A 99 2.47 -3.59 12.72
N SER A 100 3.04 -2.47 12.29
CA SER A 100 2.68 -1.82 11.03
C SER A 100 3.90 -1.60 10.12
N LYS A 101 3.69 -1.54 8.81
CA LYS A 101 4.69 -1.05 7.87
C LYS A 101 5.08 0.40 8.23
N PRO A 102 6.34 0.79 8.18
CA PRO A 102 7.48 0.13 7.55
C PRO A 102 8.29 -0.82 8.45
N ASN A 103 7.80 -1.21 9.62
CA ASN A 103 8.53 -2.14 10.49
C ASN A 103 8.74 -3.49 9.76
N PRO A 104 9.99 -3.97 9.58
CA PRO A 104 10.27 -5.24 8.90
C PRO A 104 9.52 -6.44 9.48
N LYS A 105 9.20 -6.38 10.76
CA LYS A 105 8.52 -7.47 11.47
C LYS A 105 7.21 -7.91 10.83
N ILE A 106 6.43 -6.98 10.26
CA ILE A 106 5.16 -7.34 9.62
C ILE A 106 5.38 -8.19 8.36
N PHE A 107 6.44 -7.93 7.60
CA PHE A 107 6.81 -8.73 6.42
C PHE A 107 7.36 -10.10 6.84
N GLU A 108 8.17 -10.18 7.90
CA GLU A 108 8.65 -11.44 8.47
C GLU A 108 7.48 -12.33 8.92
N ILE A 109 6.48 -11.75 9.60
CA ILE A 109 5.24 -12.45 9.99
C ILE A 109 4.53 -13.00 8.75
N ALA A 110 4.40 -12.19 7.69
CA ALA A 110 3.78 -12.62 6.45
C ALA A 110 4.53 -13.79 5.81
N LEU A 111 5.85 -13.70 5.68
CA LEU A 111 6.70 -14.76 5.14
C LEU A 111 6.62 -16.05 5.97
N GLN A 112 6.66 -15.94 7.28
CA GLN A 112 6.53 -17.08 8.20
C GLN A 112 5.17 -17.78 8.03
N LYS A 113 4.06 -17.01 8.06
CA LYS A 113 2.71 -17.56 7.88
C LYS A 113 2.49 -18.14 6.48
N ALA A 114 3.10 -17.52 5.46
CA ALA A 114 3.11 -18.04 4.09
C ALA A 114 4.02 -19.26 3.91
N LYS A 115 4.93 -19.55 4.85
CA LYS A 115 6.01 -20.54 4.70
C LYS A 115 6.80 -20.30 3.42
N CYS A 116 7.21 -19.04 3.20
CA CYS A 116 7.89 -18.58 2.00
C CYS A 116 9.21 -17.90 2.38
N GLU A 117 10.26 -18.19 1.64
CA GLU A 117 11.54 -17.49 1.76
C GLU A 117 11.44 -16.11 1.13
N ALA A 118 12.14 -15.11 1.69
CA ALA A 118 12.05 -13.73 1.22
C ALA A 118 12.41 -13.58 -0.27
N ASN A 119 13.45 -14.26 -0.74
CA ASN A 119 13.91 -14.23 -2.14
C ASN A 119 12.92 -14.87 -3.14
N LYS A 120 11.92 -15.60 -2.65
CA LYS A 120 10.83 -16.19 -3.45
C LYS A 120 9.54 -15.40 -3.37
N ALA A 121 9.55 -14.28 -2.65
CA ALA A 121 8.42 -13.40 -2.50
C ALA A 121 8.66 -12.07 -3.21
N ILE A 122 7.58 -11.47 -3.70
CA ILE A 122 7.59 -10.15 -4.33
C ILE A 122 6.64 -9.26 -3.53
N MET A 123 7.15 -8.15 -3.03
CA MET A 123 6.32 -7.09 -2.48
C MET A 123 5.86 -6.16 -3.59
N VAL A 124 4.58 -6.04 -3.78
CA VAL A 124 3.93 -5.08 -4.68
C VAL A 124 3.29 -3.99 -3.82
N GLY A 125 3.67 -2.73 -4.03
CA GLY A 125 3.13 -1.64 -3.23
C GLY A 125 3.31 -0.27 -3.90
N ASP A 126 2.55 0.70 -3.44
CA ASP A 126 2.59 2.08 -3.97
C ASP A 126 3.53 3.00 -3.16
N ARG A 127 3.96 2.59 -1.98
CA ARG A 127 4.73 3.41 -1.06
C ARG A 127 6.19 2.96 -0.99
N ILE A 128 7.10 3.80 -1.51
CA ILE A 128 8.55 3.52 -1.43
C ILE A 128 8.99 3.34 0.03
N ASP A 129 8.62 4.28 0.91
CA ASP A 129 9.02 4.28 2.32
C ASP A 129 8.37 3.15 3.16
N ASN A 130 7.15 2.76 2.84
CA ASN A 130 6.39 1.79 3.63
C ASN A 130 6.45 0.36 3.09
N ASP A 131 6.56 0.20 1.76
CA ASP A 131 6.42 -1.10 1.10
C ASP A 131 7.76 -1.57 0.52
N ILE A 132 8.38 -0.73 -0.30
CA ILE A 132 9.54 -1.12 -1.12
C ILE A 132 10.80 -1.25 -0.29
N VAL A 133 11.20 -0.17 0.38
CA VAL A 133 12.43 -0.14 1.19
C VAL A 133 12.46 -1.22 2.27
N PRO A 134 11.43 -1.38 3.12
CA PRO A 134 11.48 -2.41 4.17
C PRO A 134 11.43 -3.84 3.63
N ALA A 135 10.70 -4.11 2.54
CA ALA A 135 10.67 -5.43 1.91
C ALA A 135 12.02 -5.80 1.29
N LYS A 136 12.66 -4.85 0.59
CA LYS A 136 13.99 -5.02 0.01
C LYS A 136 15.05 -5.31 1.09
N LYS A 137 14.99 -4.63 2.23
CA LYS A 137 15.93 -4.85 3.36
C LYS A 137 15.92 -6.27 3.92
N ILE A 138 14.80 -6.98 3.81
CA ILE A 138 14.69 -8.38 4.24
C ILE A 138 14.87 -9.39 3.10
N GLY A 139 15.24 -8.92 1.90
CA GLY A 139 15.57 -9.77 0.75
C GLY A 139 14.40 -10.17 -0.15
N MET A 140 13.25 -9.52 -0.03
CA MET A 140 12.16 -9.69 -1.01
C MET A 140 12.49 -8.93 -2.31
N ARG A 141 11.99 -9.43 -3.44
CA ARG A 141 11.89 -8.62 -4.67
C ARG A 141 10.77 -7.60 -4.53
N THR A 142 10.83 -6.54 -5.32
CA THR A 142 9.93 -5.40 -5.14
C THR A 142 9.40 -4.87 -6.47
N ILE A 143 8.10 -4.54 -6.50
CA ILE A 143 7.47 -3.83 -7.62
C ILE A 143 6.78 -2.59 -7.05
N TRP A 144 7.17 -1.43 -7.54
CA TRP A 144 6.50 -0.19 -7.20
C TRP A 144 5.39 0.12 -8.21
N VAL A 145 4.16 0.23 -7.71
CA VAL A 145 2.99 0.63 -8.48
C VAL A 145 2.80 2.13 -8.30
N LYS A 146 2.97 2.90 -9.36
CA LYS A 146 2.86 4.37 -9.34
C LYS A 146 1.40 4.83 -9.38
N GLN A 147 0.59 4.30 -8.47
CA GLN A 147 -0.83 4.61 -8.33
C GLN A 147 -1.10 5.41 -7.06
N GLY A 148 -2.06 6.34 -7.10
CA GLY A 148 -2.37 7.20 -5.96
C GLY A 148 -1.23 8.17 -5.59
N PHE A 149 -1.27 8.70 -4.38
CA PHE A 149 -0.25 9.65 -3.90
C PHE A 149 1.17 9.06 -3.81
N GLY A 150 1.28 7.78 -3.51
CA GLY A 150 2.58 7.09 -3.42
C GLY A 150 3.34 7.09 -4.74
N GLY A 151 2.64 7.14 -5.88
CA GLY A 151 3.23 7.19 -7.21
C GLY A 151 4.01 8.46 -7.54
N TYR A 152 3.88 9.51 -6.74
CA TYR A 152 4.61 10.78 -6.91
C TYR A 152 5.89 10.87 -6.10
N TRP A 153 6.20 9.84 -5.29
CA TRP A 153 7.44 9.80 -4.52
C TRP A 153 8.67 9.85 -5.42
N GLN A 154 9.70 10.57 -4.99
CA GLN A 154 10.95 10.67 -5.72
C GLN A 154 11.98 9.69 -5.14
N ILE A 155 12.56 8.84 -5.99
CA ILE A 155 13.65 7.94 -5.59
C ILE A 155 14.92 8.78 -5.41
N THR A 156 15.48 8.78 -4.21
CA THR A 156 16.63 9.59 -3.85
C THR A 156 17.91 8.77 -3.62
N GLY A 157 17.80 7.47 -3.46
CA GLY A 157 18.92 6.58 -3.20
C GLY A 157 18.76 5.18 -3.81
N ASP A 158 19.84 4.42 -3.87
CA ASP A 158 19.83 3.07 -4.44
C ASP A 158 19.01 2.06 -3.60
N ASP A 159 18.91 2.30 -2.31
CA ASP A 159 18.09 1.49 -1.39
C ASP A 159 16.59 1.69 -1.60
N GLU A 160 16.18 2.81 -2.19
CA GLU A 160 14.80 3.10 -2.56
C GLU A 160 14.40 2.54 -3.93
N LYS A 161 15.37 2.17 -4.79
CA LYS A 161 15.07 1.65 -6.12
C LYS A 161 14.36 0.31 -6.05
N PRO A 162 13.13 0.18 -6.58
CA PRO A 162 12.46 -1.12 -6.73
C PRO A 162 13.14 -1.95 -7.82
N ASP A 163 12.88 -3.27 -7.85
CA ASP A 163 13.36 -4.13 -8.93
C ASP A 163 12.58 -3.87 -10.24
N TYR A 164 11.28 -3.53 -10.11
CA TYR A 164 10.42 -3.16 -11.23
C TYR A 164 9.51 -2.00 -10.86
N ILE A 165 9.10 -1.25 -11.86
CA ILE A 165 8.14 -0.14 -11.76
C ILE A 165 7.01 -0.38 -12.76
N VAL A 166 5.77 -0.19 -12.30
CA VAL A 166 4.58 -0.23 -13.14
C VAL A 166 3.73 1.01 -12.85
N GLU A 167 3.03 1.53 -13.86
CA GLU A 167 2.20 2.73 -13.70
C GLU A 167 0.86 2.42 -13.01
N ASN A 168 0.37 1.18 -13.15
CA ASN A 168 -0.89 0.75 -12.54
C ASN A 168 -0.90 -0.76 -12.29
N ILE A 169 -1.90 -1.24 -11.54
CA ILE A 169 -1.96 -2.65 -11.16
C ILE A 169 -2.23 -3.60 -12.34
N THR A 170 -2.76 -3.15 -13.47
CA THR A 170 -3.02 -4.04 -14.62
C THR A 170 -1.73 -4.48 -15.28
N GLU A 171 -0.70 -3.64 -15.26
CA GLU A 171 0.62 -3.99 -15.80
C GLU A 171 1.32 -5.13 -15.04
N LEU A 172 0.87 -5.43 -13.81
CA LEU A 172 1.35 -6.61 -13.06
C LEU A 172 1.04 -7.91 -13.80
N CYS A 173 -0.07 -7.97 -14.53
CA CYS A 173 -0.47 -9.16 -15.29
C CYS A 173 0.47 -9.46 -16.46
N ASP A 174 1.18 -8.45 -16.95
CA ASP A 174 2.10 -8.56 -18.08
C ASP A 174 3.54 -8.80 -17.63
N CYS A 175 3.90 -8.31 -16.42
CA CYS A 175 5.27 -8.42 -15.91
C CYS A 175 5.48 -9.62 -14.95
N LEU A 176 4.43 -10.28 -14.47
CA LEU A 176 4.42 -11.47 -13.62
C LEU A 176 3.76 -12.65 -14.33
#